data_23c3693eafee19c079f3a29b1e39e2a5
#
_entry.id   23c3693eafee19c079f3a29b1e39e2a5
#
_cell.length_a   1.000
_cell.length_b   1.000
_cell.length_c   1.000
_cell.angle_alpha   90.00
_cell.angle_beta   90.00
_cell.angle_gamma   90.00
#
_symmetry.space_group_name_H-M   'P 1'
#
loop_
_entity.id
_entity.type
_entity.pdbx_description
1 polymer ?
#
loop_
_entity_poly.entity_id
_entity_poly.type
_entity_poly.pdbx_seq_one_letter_code
_entity_poly.pdbx_strand_id
1 'polypeptide(L)'
;MERDNRDEDIMMRGTKQEMPGFRFRLLRPEKKRELWNPDFELLFLLRGRGRVSYEDGEVHNLPMGSIFAINRFQICDLDLDEDGLALSLCVSAETIASFHIKLLKCEVKCQSFFYMEDQQEKFDLIRRDMARIFLEMYKNNEEQPIYMKSRVTALLEDLLSYLSLIHI
;
A
#
# COMPACT_ATOMS: atom_id res chain seq x y z
N MET A 1 25.48 -17.29 13.76
CA MET A 1 25.83 -16.37 12.68
C MET A 1 24.83 -15.22 12.73
N GLU A 2 25.15 -14.21 13.51
CA GLU A 2 24.35 -12.99 13.65
C GLU A 2 24.39 -12.26 12.32
N ARG A 3 23.26 -12.22 11.63
CA ARG A 3 23.07 -11.33 10.49
C ARG A 3 23.00 -9.90 11.04
N ASP A 4 23.91 -9.11 10.53
CA ASP A 4 24.16 -7.74 10.93
C ASP A 4 22.87 -6.87 10.74
N ASN A 5 22.20 -6.56 11.84
CA ASN A 5 21.02 -5.69 11.89
C ASN A 5 21.29 -4.24 11.46
N ARG A 6 22.54 -3.93 11.06
CA ARG A 6 22.94 -2.55 10.73
C ARG A 6 22.44 -2.08 9.38
N ASP A 7 22.23 -2.98 8.42
CA ASP A 7 21.68 -2.62 7.08
C ASP A 7 20.19 -2.31 7.13
N GLU A 8 19.45 -2.95 8.04
CA GLU A 8 18.03 -2.65 8.26
C GLU A 8 17.81 -1.26 8.89
N ASP A 9 18.69 -0.86 9.79
CA ASP A 9 18.66 0.46 10.44
C ASP A 9 19.01 1.59 9.46
N ILE A 10 19.84 1.34 8.46
CA ILE A 10 20.24 2.33 7.44
C ILE A 10 19.07 2.56 6.43
N MET A 11 18.38 1.50 6.02
CA MET A 11 17.18 1.63 5.17
C MET A 11 16.02 2.30 5.92
N MET A 12 15.86 2.03 7.21
CA MET A 12 14.79 2.62 8.02
C MET A 12 15.09 4.06 8.46
N ARG A 13 16.35 4.46 8.56
CA ARG A 13 16.73 5.85 8.90
C ARG A 13 16.49 6.85 7.78
N GLY A 14 16.43 6.38 6.50
CA GLY A 14 16.05 7.21 5.37
C GLY A 14 14.55 7.49 5.27
N THR A 15 13.70 6.68 5.90
CA THR A 15 12.24 6.73 5.78
C THR A 15 11.52 7.46 6.92
N LYS A 16 12.25 8.03 7.87
CA LYS A 16 11.68 8.80 9.01
C LYS A 16 11.35 10.26 8.71
N GLN A 17 11.04 10.61 7.48
CA GLN A 17 10.18 11.78 7.26
C GLN A 17 8.75 11.28 7.30
N GLU A 18 8.18 11.20 8.50
CA GLU A 18 6.74 11.10 8.69
C GLU A 18 6.11 12.34 8.07
N MET A 19 5.62 12.19 6.85
CA MET A 19 4.86 13.25 6.24
C MET A 19 3.48 13.27 6.88
N PRO A 20 2.99 14.43 7.33
CA PRO A 20 1.67 14.51 7.93
C PRO A 20 0.63 13.84 7.04
N GLY A 21 -0.03 12.81 7.54
CA GLY A 21 -1.11 12.12 6.86
C GLY A 21 -0.74 10.96 5.96
N PHE A 22 0.55 10.70 5.71
CA PHE A 22 1.00 9.55 4.93
C PHE A 22 2.09 8.78 5.66
N ARG A 23 2.06 7.46 5.54
CA ARG A 23 3.10 6.59 6.06
C ARG A 23 3.43 5.52 5.03
N PHE A 24 4.69 5.44 4.65
CA PHE A 24 5.23 4.37 3.82
C PHE A 24 6.00 3.37 4.65
N ARG A 25 5.85 2.10 4.28
CA ARG A 25 6.58 0.99 4.89
C ARG A 25 6.96 -0.04 3.84
N LEU A 26 8.16 -0.59 3.98
CA LEU A 26 8.53 -1.85 3.33
C LEU A 26 8.22 -2.99 4.29
N LEU A 27 7.35 -3.88 3.87
CA LEU A 27 6.98 -5.08 4.59
C LEU A 27 7.82 -6.25 4.10
N ARG A 28 8.48 -6.90 5.03
CA ARG A 28 9.29 -8.12 4.80
C ARG A 28 8.62 -9.31 5.47
N PRO A 29 9.05 -10.56 5.14
CA PRO A 29 8.54 -11.74 5.79
C PRO A 29 8.73 -11.66 7.30
N GLU A 30 7.65 -11.79 8.02
CA GLU A 30 7.58 -11.95 9.46
C GLU A 30 6.59 -13.07 9.76
N LYS A 31 6.54 -13.53 11.01
CA LYS A 31 5.40 -14.33 11.45
C LYS A 31 4.14 -13.53 11.18
N LYS A 32 3.16 -14.17 10.53
CA LYS A 32 1.84 -13.71 10.15
C LYS A 32 1.49 -12.31 10.69
N ARG A 33 1.37 -11.33 9.82
CA ARG A 33 1.14 -9.93 10.18
C ARG A 33 -0.34 -9.63 10.09
N GLU A 34 -0.95 -9.34 11.23
CA GLU A 34 -2.28 -8.74 11.26
C GLU A 34 -2.22 -7.28 10.81
N LEU A 35 -3.02 -6.93 9.82
CA LEU A 35 -3.16 -5.57 9.31
C LEU A 35 -4.53 -5.05 9.71
N TRP A 36 -4.53 -4.07 10.56
CA TRP A 36 -5.71 -3.31 10.96
C TRP A 36 -5.32 -1.87 11.26
N ASN A 37 -6.07 -0.94 10.74
CA ASN A 37 -5.94 0.45 11.14
C ASN A 37 -7.20 1.26 10.78
N PRO A 38 -7.45 2.41 11.43
CA PRO A 38 -8.57 3.29 11.11
C PRO A 38 -8.37 4.05 9.80
N ASP A 39 -7.18 3.96 9.23
CA ASP A 39 -6.78 4.63 8.01
C ASP A 39 -6.93 3.69 6.80
N PHE A 40 -6.84 4.26 5.61
CA PHE A 40 -6.80 3.50 4.37
C PHE A 40 -5.37 3.03 4.11
N GLU A 41 -5.20 1.79 3.69
CA GLU A 41 -3.88 1.24 3.35
C GLU A 41 -3.91 0.61 1.95
N LEU A 42 -2.91 0.93 1.14
CA LEU A 42 -2.68 0.33 -0.16
C LEU A 42 -1.40 -0.48 -0.14
N LEU A 43 -1.48 -1.74 -0.55
CA LEU A 43 -0.36 -2.68 -0.57
C LEU A 43 0.01 -3.05 -1.99
N PHE A 44 1.32 -3.12 -2.26
CA PHE A 44 1.88 -3.53 -3.54
C PHE A 44 2.99 -4.56 -3.32
N LEU A 45 2.78 -5.78 -3.78
CA LEU A 45 3.76 -6.86 -3.69
C LEU A 45 4.83 -6.71 -4.77
N LEU A 46 6.01 -6.21 -4.37
CA LEU A 46 7.12 -5.90 -5.26
C LEU A 46 7.90 -7.15 -5.69
N ARG A 47 8.01 -8.14 -4.81
CA ARG A 47 8.79 -9.36 -5.02
C ARG A 47 8.21 -10.53 -4.23
N GLY A 48 8.45 -11.76 -4.73
CA GLY A 48 8.01 -12.98 -4.08
C GLY A 48 6.53 -13.24 -4.23
N ARG A 49 5.98 -13.99 -3.30
CA ARG A 49 4.57 -14.36 -3.20
C ARG A 49 4.08 -14.15 -1.79
N GLY A 50 2.78 -14.21 -1.61
CA GLY A 50 2.17 -14.14 -0.29
C GLY A 50 0.74 -14.64 -0.29
N ARG A 51 0.10 -14.51 0.85
CA ARG A 51 -1.33 -14.76 1.05
C ARG A 51 -1.93 -13.65 1.88
N VAL A 52 -3.15 -13.29 1.57
CA VAL A 52 -3.98 -12.45 2.41
C VAL A 52 -5.18 -13.26 2.88
N SER A 53 -5.47 -13.19 4.17
CA SER A 53 -6.63 -13.84 4.78
C SER A 53 -7.49 -12.78 5.43
N TYR A 54 -8.77 -12.77 5.11
CA TYR A 54 -9.73 -11.83 5.66
C TYR A 54 -10.48 -12.41 6.86
N GLU A 55 -11.12 -11.56 7.65
CA GLU A 55 -11.84 -11.93 8.86
C GLU A 55 -13.01 -12.89 8.60
N ASP A 56 -13.63 -12.83 7.42
CA ASP A 56 -14.69 -13.75 6.97
C ASP A 56 -14.20 -15.16 6.62
N GLY A 57 -12.88 -15.40 6.69
CA GLY A 57 -12.24 -16.66 6.38
C GLY A 57 -11.81 -16.81 4.92
N GLU A 58 -12.04 -15.81 4.05
CA GLU A 58 -11.53 -15.83 2.69
C GLU A 58 -10.00 -15.73 2.69
N VAL A 59 -9.36 -16.57 1.87
CA VAL A 59 -7.90 -16.63 1.71
C VAL A 59 -7.55 -16.53 0.24
N HIS A 60 -6.68 -15.58 -0.10
CA HIS A 60 -6.26 -15.35 -1.49
C HIS A 60 -4.74 -15.39 -1.61
N ASN A 61 -4.26 -16.07 -2.65
CA ASN A 61 -2.86 -16.05 -3.03
C ASN A 61 -2.51 -14.74 -3.73
N LEU A 62 -1.36 -14.20 -3.37
CA LEU A 62 -0.82 -12.97 -3.92
C LEU A 62 0.39 -13.30 -4.80
N PRO A 63 0.25 -13.32 -6.12
CA PRO A 63 1.40 -13.35 -7.03
C PRO A 63 2.17 -12.02 -6.97
N MET A 64 3.43 -12.04 -7.39
CA MET A 64 4.22 -10.82 -7.60
C MET A 64 3.44 -9.82 -8.46
N GLY A 65 3.49 -8.55 -8.10
CA GLY A 65 2.73 -7.50 -8.76
C GLY A 65 1.31 -7.31 -8.22
N SER A 66 0.86 -8.14 -7.27
CA SER A 66 -0.44 -7.93 -6.63
C SER A 66 -0.50 -6.56 -5.96
N ILE A 67 -1.59 -5.86 -6.23
CA ILE A 67 -1.93 -4.61 -5.54
C ILE A 67 -3.33 -4.72 -4.95
N PHE A 68 -3.49 -4.30 -3.71
CA PHE A 68 -4.78 -4.37 -3.04
C PHE A 68 -4.92 -3.32 -1.95
N ALA A 69 -6.16 -2.90 -1.74
CA ALA A 69 -6.53 -1.97 -0.69
C ALA A 69 -7.00 -2.73 0.56
N ILE A 70 -6.59 -2.23 1.71
CA ILE A 70 -7.19 -2.53 3.00
C ILE A 70 -8.01 -1.29 3.38
N ASN A 71 -9.31 -1.47 3.38
CA ASN A 71 -10.21 -0.39 3.70
C ASN A 71 -10.19 -0.08 5.20
N ARG A 72 -10.65 1.10 5.56
CA ARG A 72 -10.70 1.52 6.96
C ARG A 72 -11.46 0.49 7.81
N PHE A 73 -10.88 0.12 8.95
CA PHE A 73 -11.40 -0.86 9.90
C PHE A 73 -11.51 -2.30 9.37
N GLN A 74 -11.06 -2.57 8.15
CA GLN A 74 -10.95 -3.93 7.64
C GLN A 74 -9.78 -4.65 8.32
N ILE A 75 -9.99 -5.90 8.71
CA ILE A 75 -8.97 -6.75 9.31
C ILE A 75 -8.55 -7.79 8.29
N CYS A 76 -7.24 -7.93 8.10
CA CYS A 76 -6.68 -9.04 7.33
C CYS A 76 -5.31 -9.44 7.86
N ASP A 77 -4.94 -10.69 7.63
CA ASP A 77 -3.59 -11.19 7.87
C ASP A 77 -2.81 -11.24 6.56
N LEU A 78 -1.61 -10.71 6.56
CA LEU A 78 -0.66 -10.82 5.45
C LEU A 78 0.46 -11.80 5.82
N ASP A 79 0.66 -12.79 4.97
CA ASP A 79 1.72 -13.78 5.07
C ASP A 79 2.57 -13.72 3.80
N LEU A 80 3.83 -13.33 3.92
CA LEU A 80 4.77 -13.23 2.80
C LEU A 80 5.74 -14.40 2.82
N ASP A 81 6.06 -14.93 1.64
CA ASP A 81 7.12 -15.93 1.46
C ASP A 81 8.48 -15.36 1.90
N GLU A 82 9.48 -16.22 2.09
CA GLU A 82 10.81 -15.83 2.61
C GLU A 82 11.52 -14.73 1.81
N ASP A 83 11.28 -14.64 0.51
CA ASP A 83 11.79 -13.60 -0.37
C ASP A 83 10.78 -12.49 -0.67
N GLY A 84 9.62 -12.53 -0.01
CA GLY A 84 8.54 -11.58 -0.20
C GLY A 84 8.93 -10.16 0.22
N LEU A 85 8.50 -9.19 -0.57
CA LEU A 85 8.67 -7.77 -0.28
C LEU A 85 7.44 -7.00 -0.75
N ALA A 86 6.79 -6.31 0.14
CA ALA A 86 5.63 -5.48 -0.18
C ALA A 86 5.84 -4.03 0.23
N LEU A 87 5.33 -3.11 -0.56
CA LEU A 87 5.25 -1.69 -0.25
C LEU A 87 3.86 -1.40 0.32
N SER A 88 3.82 -0.72 1.46
CA SER A 88 2.60 -0.24 2.10
C SER A 88 2.56 1.27 2.09
N LEU A 89 1.47 1.83 1.59
CA LEU A 89 1.10 3.24 1.72
C LEU A 89 -0.14 3.33 2.61
N CYS A 90 0.02 3.93 3.77
CA CYS A 90 -1.08 4.22 4.68
C CYS A 90 -1.43 5.71 4.58
N VAL A 91 -2.71 6.03 4.35
CA VAL A 91 -3.22 7.40 4.23
C VAL A 91 -4.24 7.63 5.34
N SER A 92 -3.99 8.66 6.15
CA SER A 92 -4.87 8.98 7.28
C SER A 92 -6.28 9.37 6.83
N ALA A 93 -7.27 9.04 7.67
CA ALA A 93 -8.66 9.42 7.42
C ALA A 93 -8.83 10.93 7.25
N GLU A 94 -8.08 11.73 8.02
CA GLU A 94 -8.09 13.19 7.93
C GLU A 94 -7.56 13.67 6.58
N THR A 95 -6.49 13.07 6.09
CA THR A 95 -5.94 13.37 4.76
C THR A 95 -6.93 13.02 3.65
N ILE A 96 -7.53 11.84 3.70
CA ILE A 96 -8.57 11.44 2.74
C ILE A 96 -9.74 12.43 2.76
N ALA A 97 -10.21 12.83 3.94
CA ALA A 97 -11.31 13.79 4.08
C ALA A 97 -10.98 15.16 3.45
N SER A 98 -9.72 15.58 3.52
CA SER A 98 -9.26 16.84 2.93
C SER A 98 -9.29 16.85 1.40
N PHE A 99 -9.15 15.68 0.77
CA PHE A 99 -9.24 15.53 -0.68
C PHE A 99 -10.67 15.26 -1.14
N HIS A 100 -11.33 14.31 -0.50
CA HIS A 100 -12.67 13.91 -0.91
C HIS A 100 -13.41 13.19 0.21
N ILE A 101 -14.24 13.93 0.92
CA ILE A 101 -14.96 13.40 2.10
C ILE A 101 -15.82 12.16 1.79
N LYS A 102 -16.28 11.99 0.55
CA LYS A 102 -17.04 10.80 0.15
C LYS A 102 -16.22 9.52 0.22
N LEU A 103 -14.88 9.61 0.06
CA LEU A 103 -13.97 8.45 0.20
C LEU A 103 -14.00 7.82 1.59
N LEU A 104 -14.27 8.61 2.63
CA LEU A 104 -14.42 8.08 3.98
C LEU A 104 -15.63 7.14 4.13
N LYS A 105 -16.59 7.26 3.22
CA LYS A 105 -17.85 6.49 3.21
C LYS A 105 -17.89 5.43 2.12
N CYS A 106 -16.78 5.22 1.43
CA CYS A 106 -16.68 4.27 0.34
C CYS A 106 -15.71 3.15 0.70
N GLU A 107 -16.00 1.96 0.21
CA GLU A 107 -15.05 0.87 0.13
C GLU A 107 -14.37 0.89 -1.23
N VAL A 108 -13.04 0.91 -1.24
CA VAL A 108 -12.25 0.84 -2.46
C VAL A 108 -12.03 -0.63 -2.83
N LYS A 109 -12.57 -1.05 -3.95
CA LYS A 109 -12.34 -2.38 -4.51
C LYS A 109 -11.08 -2.37 -5.37
N CYS A 110 -9.95 -2.54 -4.73
CA CYS A 110 -8.65 -2.65 -5.38
C CYS A 110 -7.97 -3.96 -4.96
N GLN A 111 -8.46 -5.08 -5.50
CA GLN A 111 -7.86 -6.40 -5.31
C GLN A 111 -7.49 -6.96 -6.68
N SER A 112 -6.28 -6.68 -7.16
CA SER A 112 -5.84 -7.06 -8.51
C SER A 112 -5.82 -8.57 -8.72
N PHE A 113 -5.67 -9.36 -7.66
CA PHE A 113 -5.66 -10.82 -7.70
C PHE A 113 -7.01 -11.46 -8.01
N PHE A 114 -8.12 -10.70 -8.00
CA PHE A 114 -9.42 -11.17 -8.47
C PHE A 114 -9.61 -11.06 -9.98
N TYR A 115 -8.69 -10.43 -10.69
CA TYR A 115 -8.82 -10.12 -12.11
C TYR A 115 -7.86 -10.94 -12.95
N MET A 116 -8.33 -11.33 -14.14
CA MET A 116 -7.54 -12.06 -15.12
C MET A 116 -6.45 -11.16 -15.75
N GLU A 117 -5.50 -11.78 -16.43
CA GLU A 117 -4.34 -11.09 -17.01
C GLU A 117 -4.73 -9.95 -17.98
N ASP A 118 -5.74 -10.16 -18.79
CA ASP A 118 -6.28 -9.17 -19.74
C ASP A 118 -6.97 -7.96 -19.05
N GLN A 119 -7.25 -8.08 -17.76
CA GLN A 119 -7.89 -7.03 -16.95
C GLN A 119 -6.92 -6.30 -16.04
N GLN A 120 -5.63 -6.65 -16.08
CA GLN A 120 -4.61 -6.08 -15.18
C GLN A 120 -4.21 -4.63 -15.54
N GLU A 121 -4.45 -4.18 -16.77
CA GLU A 121 -4.04 -2.86 -17.26
C GLU A 121 -4.52 -1.70 -16.38
N LYS A 122 -5.72 -1.80 -15.84
CA LYS A 122 -6.28 -0.79 -14.93
C LYS A 122 -5.48 -0.63 -13.63
N PHE A 123 -4.75 -1.66 -13.23
CA PHE A 123 -3.89 -1.63 -12.04
C PHE A 123 -2.48 -1.14 -12.34
N ASP A 124 -2.06 -1.10 -13.61
CA ASP A 124 -0.70 -0.70 -13.98
C ASP A 124 -0.42 0.78 -13.67
N LEU A 125 -1.43 1.63 -13.78
CA LEU A 125 -1.33 3.03 -13.34
C LEU A 125 -1.04 3.11 -11.84
N ILE A 126 -1.79 2.37 -11.05
CA ILE A 126 -1.66 2.34 -9.59
C ILE A 126 -0.28 1.78 -9.19
N ARG A 127 0.15 0.67 -9.82
CA ARG A 127 1.49 0.09 -9.61
C ARG A 127 2.60 1.08 -9.92
N ARG A 128 2.48 1.77 -11.06
CA ARG A 128 3.44 2.78 -11.50
C ARG A 128 3.52 3.95 -10.52
N ASP A 129 2.39 4.43 -10.04
CA ASP A 129 2.33 5.53 -9.10
C ASP A 129 2.88 5.14 -7.73
N MET A 130 2.57 3.94 -7.24
CA MET A 130 3.18 3.39 -6.03
C MET A 130 4.70 3.26 -6.16
N ALA A 131 5.20 2.77 -7.30
CA ALA A 131 6.63 2.67 -7.55
C ALA A 131 7.32 4.05 -7.63
N ARG A 132 6.69 5.05 -8.23
CA ARG A 132 7.21 6.42 -8.29
C ARG A 132 7.27 7.06 -6.92
N ILE A 133 6.23 6.89 -6.12
CA ILE A 133 6.20 7.38 -4.74
C ILE A 133 7.35 6.76 -3.95
N PHE A 134 7.54 5.45 -4.08
CA PHE A 134 8.63 4.74 -3.43
C PHE A 134 10.01 5.29 -3.83
N LEU A 135 10.23 5.52 -5.12
CA LEU A 135 11.49 6.10 -5.63
C LEU A 135 11.72 7.52 -5.12
N GLU A 136 10.68 8.35 -5.04
CA GLU A 136 10.80 9.71 -4.51
C GLU A 136 11.19 9.72 -3.02
N MET A 137 10.75 8.73 -2.25
CA MET A 137 11.15 8.61 -0.83
C MET A 137 12.66 8.47 -0.62
N TYR A 138 13.37 7.90 -1.61
CA TYR A 138 14.83 7.73 -1.54
C TYR A 138 15.61 8.93 -2.05
N LYS A 139 14.94 9.90 -2.67
CA LYS A 139 15.58 11.15 -3.09
C LYS A 139 15.64 12.10 -1.90
N ASN A 140 16.84 12.39 -1.44
CA ASN A 140 17.06 13.35 -0.36
C ASN A 140 16.99 14.77 -0.91
N ASN A 141 15.77 15.33 -1.08
CA ASN A 141 15.50 16.61 -1.70
C ASN A 141 14.60 17.46 -0.77
N GLU A 142 14.88 18.74 -0.62
CA GLU A 142 14.09 19.68 0.19
C GLU A 142 12.64 19.83 -0.30
N GLU A 143 12.41 19.64 -1.60
CA GLU A 143 11.07 19.70 -2.21
C GLU A 143 10.29 18.37 -2.11
N GLN A 144 10.90 17.31 -1.59
CA GLN A 144 10.33 15.99 -1.48
C GLN A 144 8.92 15.96 -0.87
N PRO A 145 8.61 16.67 0.23
CA PRO A 145 7.27 16.65 0.82
C PRO A 145 6.17 17.13 -0.11
N ILE A 146 6.46 18.15 -0.92
CA ILE A 146 5.51 18.72 -1.89
C ILE A 146 5.22 17.72 -3.01
N TYR A 147 6.27 17.12 -3.56
CA TYR A 147 6.15 16.09 -4.60
C TYR A 147 5.40 14.86 -4.11
N MET A 148 5.69 14.41 -2.90
CA MET A 148 5.01 13.26 -2.30
C MET A 148 3.51 13.51 -2.14
N LYS A 149 3.13 14.67 -1.61
CA LYS A 149 1.72 15.03 -1.46
C LYS A 149 1.00 15.03 -2.80
N SER A 150 1.60 15.63 -3.82
CA SER A 150 1.05 15.67 -5.18
C SER A 150 0.88 14.27 -5.78
N ARG A 151 1.87 13.39 -5.59
CA ARG A 151 1.83 12.01 -6.09
C ARG A 151 0.76 11.17 -5.38
N VAL A 152 0.66 11.27 -4.06
CA VAL A 152 -0.38 10.55 -3.31
C VAL A 152 -1.76 11.06 -3.68
N THR A 153 -1.92 12.36 -3.90
CA THR A 153 -3.20 12.92 -4.38
C THR A 153 -3.58 12.33 -5.73
N ALA A 154 -2.66 12.32 -6.70
CA ALA A 154 -2.89 11.74 -8.02
C ALA A 154 -3.25 10.24 -7.93
N LEU A 155 -2.55 9.48 -7.08
CA LEU A 155 -2.87 8.07 -6.84
C LEU A 155 -4.28 7.88 -6.29
N LEU A 156 -4.72 8.71 -5.33
CA LEU A 156 -6.07 8.63 -4.78
C LEU A 156 -7.13 9.00 -5.84
N GLU A 157 -6.86 9.97 -6.70
CA GLU A 157 -7.72 10.34 -7.83
C GLU A 157 -7.84 9.19 -8.83
N ASP A 158 -6.73 8.51 -9.14
CA ASP A 158 -6.72 7.34 -10.02
C ASP A 158 -7.49 6.17 -9.40
N LEU A 159 -7.33 5.91 -8.11
CA LEU A 159 -8.12 4.90 -7.39
C LEU A 159 -9.63 5.18 -7.50
N LEU A 160 -10.02 6.45 -7.38
CA LEU A 160 -11.41 6.85 -7.53
C LEU A 160 -11.96 6.69 -8.96
N SER A 161 -11.12 7.01 -9.94
CA SER A 161 -11.53 7.06 -11.34
C SER A 161 -11.60 5.69 -11.99
N TYR A 162 -10.70 4.78 -11.61
CA TYR A 162 -10.51 3.49 -12.29
C TYR A 162 -11.07 2.29 -11.52
N LEU A 163 -11.31 2.43 -10.23
CA LEU A 163 -11.76 1.33 -9.40
C LEU A 163 -13.21 1.51 -8.93
N SER A 164 -13.90 0.40 -8.80
CA SER A 164 -15.26 0.40 -8.30
C SER A 164 -15.28 0.83 -6.84
N LEU A 165 -16.15 1.79 -6.52
CA LEU A 165 -16.44 2.19 -5.16
C LEU A 165 -17.80 1.65 -4.74
N ILE A 166 -17.86 1.10 -3.54
CA ILE A 166 -19.12 0.74 -2.90
C ILE A 166 -19.36 1.74 -1.78
N HIS A 167 -20.53 2.37 -1.79
CA HIS A 167 -20.98 3.18 -0.66
C HIS A 167 -21.39 2.25 0.48
N ILE A 168 -20.80 2.50 1.62
CA ILE A 168 -21.16 1.81 2.86
C ILE A 168 -22.39 2.48 3.48
#